data_0df3cde99ef721ab1a9620b66cc206ad
#
_entry.id   0df3cde99ef721ab1a9620b66cc206ad
#
_cell.length_a   1.000
_cell.length_b   1.000
_cell.length_c   1.000
_cell.angle_alpha   90.00
_cell.angle_beta   90.00
_cell.angle_gamma   90.00
#
_symmetry.space_group_name_H-M   'P 1'
#
loop_
_entity.id
_entity.type
_entity.pdbx_description
1 polymer ?
#
loop_
_entity_poly.entity_id
_entity_poly.type
_entity_poly.pdbx_seq_one_letter_code
_entity_poly.pdbx_strand_id
1 'polypeptide(L)'
;MSRKNVRWCDDETLAKYVNGKVYIVTGANSGVGLETTRQLVKQGGHVVMACRRVEAGEEEARSFAGLKGSYEVMKMDLAHLQSVRDFVNAFLKRHDRLDGLMCNAGLVVMGNKARYTQDGLEETIAVSFFGHFLLTELLLDVLRKSTPSRIGMVSSVVHAGSPANRPKVHLDDLNYKNRKYNAFAAYAEAKVASVLYAMELGERLKGTGVTTASIHPGWARSNFGGNGLLMKALRVLTFPFRPFLTDSNEESAQTSLHVLLSDDAPNHSGAYFSQSSVLYRDKNCRDGGWPMESPNPNAKDMETARKLMAMSCEIIELNQPQN
;
A
#
# COMPACT_ATOMS: atom_id res chain seq x y z
N MET A 1 15.02 24.36 13.89
CA MET A 1 13.71 23.91 13.38
C MET A 1 13.43 22.56 14.01
N SER A 2 12.38 22.45 14.82
CA SER A 2 11.97 21.19 15.46
C SER A 2 11.66 20.15 14.37
N ARG A 3 12.19 18.93 14.49
CA ARG A 3 11.81 17.80 13.63
C ARG A 3 10.29 17.64 13.71
N LYS A 4 9.66 17.39 12.58
CA LYS A 4 8.24 17.06 12.47
C LYS A 4 7.83 16.03 13.52
N ASN A 5 6.61 16.13 14.00
CA ASN A 5 5.97 15.11 14.82
C ASN A 5 5.74 13.83 13.99
N VAL A 6 6.77 13.00 13.88
CA VAL A 6 6.59 11.64 13.32
C VAL A 6 5.74 10.87 14.31
N ARG A 7 4.70 10.19 13.80
CA ARG A 7 3.90 9.27 14.62
C ARG A 7 4.60 7.93 14.70
N TRP A 8 4.71 7.42 15.91
CA TRP A 8 5.31 6.12 16.21
C TRP A 8 4.25 5.19 16.80
N CYS A 9 4.36 3.91 16.51
CA CYS A 9 3.66 2.92 17.29
C CYS A 9 4.11 3.00 18.77
N ASP A 10 3.19 2.74 19.68
CA ASP A 10 3.51 2.58 21.09
C ASP A 10 4.44 1.39 21.32
N ASP A 11 5.09 1.39 22.47
CA ASP A 11 6.06 0.35 22.85
C ASP A 11 5.37 -1.03 22.95
N GLU A 12 4.11 -1.08 23.35
CA GLU A 12 3.33 -2.32 23.43
C GLU A 12 3.13 -2.92 22.05
N THR A 13 2.70 -2.14 21.07
CA THR A 13 2.54 -2.58 19.67
C THR A 13 3.87 -3.08 19.10
N LEU A 14 4.99 -2.38 19.34
CA LEU A 14 6.31 -2.76 18.84
C LEU A 14 6.95 -3.93 19.61
N ALA A 15 6.47 -4.25 20.82
CA ALA A 15 6.91 -5.39 21.62
C ALA A 15 6.07 -6.65 21.41
N LYS A 16 4.92 -6.56 20.71
CA LYS A 16 4.05 -7.71 20.46
C LYS A 16 4.83 -8.88 19.85
N TYR A 17 4.66 -10.07 20.41
CA TYR A 17 5.21 -11.29 19.86
C TYR A 17 4.15 -11.95 18.96
N VAL A 18 4.42 -11.99 17.66
CA VAL A 18 3.47 -12.44 16.63
C VAL A 18 3.86 -13.80 16.03
N ASN A 19 4.44 -14.67 16.86
CA ASN A 19 4.79 -16.02 16.45
C ASN A 19 3.55 -16.80 15.98
N GLY A 20 3.72 -17.61 14.93
CA GLY A 20 2.63 -18.36 14.29
C GLY A 20 1.69 -17.49 13.45
N LYS A 21 1.97 -16.19 13.31
CA LYS A 21 1.25 -15.29 12.42
C LYS A 21 1.96 -15.19 11.06
N VAL A 22 1.17 -15.15 9.99
CA VAL A 22 1.65 -15.07 8.60
C VAL A 22 1.26 -13.74 7.98
N TYR A 23 2.22 -13.08 7.36
CA TYR A 23 2.03 -11.78 6.71
C TYR A 23 2.49 -11.83 5.26
N ILE A 24 1.80 -11.12 4.37
CA ILE A 24 2.27 -10.82 3.02
C ILE A 24 2.58 -9.32 2.96
N VAL A 25 3.78 -8.96 2.47
CA VAL A 25 4.16 -7.58 2.19
C VAL A 25 4.58 -7.47 0.72
N THR A 26 3.89 -6.64 -0.06
CA THR A 26 4.25 -6.41 -1.46
C THR A 26 5.34 -5.34 -1.58
N GLY A 27 6.29 -5.52 -2.50
CA GLY A 27 7.44 -4.62 -2.63
C GLY A 27 8.35 -4.62 -1.39
N ALA A 28 8.47 -5.76 -0.74
CA ALA A 28 9.19 -5.96 0.52
C ALA A 28 10.73 -5.88 0.39
N ASN A 29 11.26 -5.75 -0.82
CA ASN A 29 12.69 -5.69 -1.09
C ASN A 29 13.30 -4.27 -1.01
N SER A 30 12.55 -3.27 -0.54
CA SER A 30 13.09 -1.91 -0.38
C SER A 30 12.16 -1.00 0.43
N GLY A 31 12.71 0.09 0.95
CA GLY A 31 11.94 1.19 1.53
C GLY A 31 11.02 0.78 2.67
N VAL A 32 9.80 1.31 2.66
CA VAL A 32 8.77 1.07 3.69
C VAL A 32 8.42 -0.42 3.82
N GLY A 33 8.29 -1.13 2.69
CA GLY A 33 7.98 -2.56 2.69
C GLY A 33 9.06 -3.41 3.35
N LEU A 34 10.33 -3.08 3.11
CA LEU A 34 11.47 -3.78 3.74
C LEU A 34 11.49 -3.57 5.26
N GLU A 35 11.31 -2.33 5.74
CA GLU A 35 11.32 -2.04 7.17
C GLU A 35 10.07 -2.60 7.88
N THR A 36 8.91 -2.57 7.23
CA THR A 36 7.71 -3.27 7.73
C THR A 36 7.99 -4.76 7.89
N THR A 37 8.59 -5.40 6.87
CA THR A 37 8.98 -6.82 6.92
C THR A 37 9.97 -7.09 8.05
N ARG A 38 11.04 -6.29 8.15
CA ARG A 38 12.06 -6.42 9.19
C ARG A 38 11.47 -6.41 10.59
N GLN A 39 10.55 -5.47 10.85
CA GLN A 39 9.92 -5.35 12.15
C GLN A 39 8.99 -6.54 12.46
N LEU A 40 8.20 -7.00 11.49
CA LEU A 40 7.35 -8.19 11.65
C LEU A 40 8.18 -9.44 11.96
N VAL A 41 9.28 -9.65 11.23
CA VAL A 41 10.21 -10.78 11.47
C VAL A 41 10.88 -10.63 12.84
N LYS A 42 11.31 -9.41 13.23
CA LYS A 42 11.86 -9.14 14.58
C LYS A 42 10.88 -9.50 15.69
N GLN A 43 9.57 -9.33 15.47
CA GLN A 43 8.51 -9.67 16.41
C GLN A 43 8.07 -11.15 16.33
N GLY A 44 8.74 -11.99 15.54
CA GLY A 44 8.51 -13.43 15.48
C GLY A 44 7.54 -13.89 14.40
N GLY A 45 7.02 -12.98 13.57
CA GLY A 45 6.11 -13.33 12.46
C GLY A 45 6.82 -14.05 11.30
N HIS A 46 6.05 -14.80 10.52
CA HIS A 46 6.47 -15.30 9.23
C HIS A 46 6.04 -14.33 8.13
N VAL A 47 6.99 -13.82 7.32
CA VAL A 47 6.68 -12.83 6.29
C VAL A 47 6.98 -13.35 4.90
N VAL A 48 5.96 -13.42 4.05
CA VAL A 48 6.07 -13.67 2.62
C VAL A 48 6.35 -12.34 1.92
N MET A 49 7.58 -12.19 1.46
CA MET A 49 8.07 -11.03 0.72
C MET A 49 7.68 -11.15 -0.75
N ALA A 50 6.57 -10.53 -1.14
CA ALA A 50 6.10 -10.56 -2.53
C ALA A 50 6.88 -9.55 -3.38
N CYS A 51 7.81 -10.03 -4.20
CA CYS A 51 8.77 -9.23 -4.93
C CYS A 51 8.79 -9.55 -6.43
N ARG A 52 8.89 -8.53 -7.27
CA ARG A 52 9.08 -8.72 -8.72
C ARG A 52 10.46 -9.33 -9.04
N ARG A 53 11.48 -8.90 -8.31
CA ARG A 53 12.86 -9.41 -8.40
C ARG A 53 13.16 -10.21 -7.14
N VAL A 54 13.17 -11.53 -7.28
CA VAL A 54 13.38 -12.46 -6.15
C VAL A 54 14.79 -12.30 -5.58
N GLU A 55 15.81 -12.23 -6.46
CA GLU A 55 17.20 -12.11 -6.06
C GLU A 55 17.45 -10.87 -5.19
N ALA A 56 16.81 -9.74 -5.54
CA ALA A 56 16.91 -8.52 -4.74
C ALA A 56 16.18 -8.64 -3.40
N GLY A 57 15.12 -9.43 -3.33
CA GLY A 57 14.43 -9.74 -2.08
C GLY A 57 15.30 -10.62 -1.17
N GLU A 58 15.90 -11.65 -1.71
CA GLU A 58 16.80 -12.56 -1.00
C GLU A 58 18.06 -11.85 -0.47
N GLU A 59 18.63 -10.93 -1.26
CA GLU A 59 19.78 -10.13 -0.84
C GLU A 59 19.47 -9.29 0.40
N GLU A 60 18.36 -8.53 0.37
CA GLU A 60 17.94 -7.70 1.49
C GLU A 60 17.53 -8.52 2.73
N ALA A 61 16.90 -9.67 2.50
CA ALA A 61 16.45 -10.55 3.55
C ALA A 61 17.59 -11.22 4.34
N ARG A 62 18.81 -11.27 3.80
CA ARG A 62 20.00 -11.72 4.55
C ARG A 62 20.23 -10.91 5.82
N SER A 63 19.82 -9.65 5.82
CA SER A 63 19.89 -8.77 6.99
C SER A 63 18.92 -9.15 8.12
N PHE A 64 18.04 -10.11 7.92
CA PHE A 64 17.12 -10.63 8.93
C PHE A 64 17.70 -11.83 9.70
N ALA A 65 18.92 -12.27 9.36
CA ALA A 65 19.58 -13.36 10.06
C ALA A 65 19.64 -13.09 11.57
N GLY A 66 19.23 -14.07 12.37
CA GLY A 66 19.19 -13.96 13.84
C GLY A 66 17.95 -13.25 14.42
N LEU A 67 17.03 -12.77 13.60
CA LEU A 67 15.73 -12.30 14.07
C LEU A 67 14.83 -13.48 14.49
N LYS A 68 13.84 -13.21 15.35
CA LYS A 68 13.00 -14.25 15.99
C LYS A 68 12.04 -14.98 15.05
N GLY A 69 11.58 -14.31 14.00
CA GLY A 69 10.63 -14.86 13.03
C GLY A 69 11.32 -15.46 11.82
N SER A 70 10.55 -15.63 10.76
CA SER A 70 11.03 -16.20 9.50
C SER A 70 10.50 -15.43 8.30
N TYR A 71 11.08 -15.67 7.13
CA TYR A 71 10.65 -15.08 5.89
C TYR A 71 10.78 -16.05 4.73
N GLU A 72 10.06 -15.80 3.67
CA GLU A 72 10.31 -16.36 2.35
C GLU A 72 10.12 -15.30 1.27
N VAL A 73 10.87 -15.40 0.17
CA VAL A 73 10.72 -14.49 -0.96
C VAL A 73 9.98 -15.22 -2.08
N MET A 74 8.85 -14.63 -2.51
CA MET A 74 8.05 -15.20 -3.58
C MET A 74 7.90 -14.21 -4.75
N LYS A 75 8.02 -14.71 -5.98
CA LYS A 75 7.87 -13.90 -7.18
C LYS A 75 6.44 -13.43 -7.35
N MET A 76 6.25 -12.12 -7.53
CA MET A 76 4.98 -11.50 -7.93
C MET A 76 5.24 -10.21 -8.70
N ASP A 77 4.65 -10.07 -9.88
CA ASP A 77 4.61 -8.84 -10.66
C ASP A 77 3.18 -8.30 -10.73
N LEU A 78 2.94 -7.19 -10.05
CA LEU A 78 1.63 -6.52 -10.01
C LEU A 78 1.22 -5.90 -11.36
N ALA A 79 2.17 -5.72 -12.28
CA ALA A 79 1.88 -5.28 -13.65
C ALA A 79 1.38 -6.44 -14.56
N HIS A 80 1.28 -7.65 -14.03
CA HIS A 80 0.89 -8.84 -14.76
C HIS A 80 -0.11 -9.65 -13.92
N LEU A 81 -1.38 -9.58 -14.27
CA LEU A 81 -2.46 -10.18 -13.47
C LEU A 81 -2.30 -11.68 -13.28
N GLN A 82 -1.81 -12.41 -14.32
CA GLN A 82 -1.53 -13.83 -14.18
C GLN A 82 -0.43 -14.11 -13.13
N SER A 83 0.60 -13.27 -13.05
CA SER A 83 1.63 -13.42 -12.01
C SER A 83 1.06 -13.27 -10.60
N VAL A 84 0.04 -12.42 -10.40
CA VAL A 84 -0.67 -12.30 -9.12
C VAL A 84 -1.45 -13.57 -8.82
N ARG A 85 -2.16 -14.15 -9.81
CA ARG A 85 -2.89 -15.43 -9.65
C ARG A 85 -1.94 -16.59 -9.31
N ASP A 86 -0.81 -16.67 -10.00
CA ASP A 86 0.21 -17.70 -9.77
C ASP A 86 0.81 -17.59 -8.37
N PHE A 87 1.09 -16.36 -7.92
CA PHE A 87 1.54 -16.08 -6.55
C PHE A 87 0.53 -16.58 -5.51
N VAL A 88 -0.76 -16.21 -5.66
CA VAL A 88 -1.80 -16.62 -4.73
C VAL A 88 -1.94 -18.15 -4.70
N ASN A 89 -1.94 -18.80 -5.86
CA ASN A 89 -2.00 -20.25 -5.94
C ASN A 89 -0.81 -20.92 -5.26
N ALA A 90 0.39 -20.37 -5.43
CA ALA A 90 1.59 -20.88 -4.77
C ALA A 90 1.60 -20.62 -3.26
N PHE A 91 1.10 -19.47 -2.81
CA PHE A 91 0.91 -19.14 -1.41
C PHE A 91 -0.08 -20.11 -0.73
N LEU A 92 -1.28 -20.28 -1.28
CA LEU A 92 -2.32 -21.12 -0.70
C LEU A 92 -1.96 -22.62 -0.65
N LYS A 93 -1.01 -23.07 -1.48
CA LYS A 93 -0.45 -24.44 -1.38
C LYS A 93 0.50 -24.64 -0.21
N ARG A 94 1.07 -23.56 0.33
CA ARG A 94 2.08 -23.58 1.41
C ARG A 94 1.52 -23.13 2.75
N HIS A 95 0.51 -22.25 2.70
CA HIS A 95 -0.05 -21.59 3.88
C HIS A 95 -1.57 -21.68 3.88
N ASP A 96 -2.11 -22.08 5.00
CA ASP A 96 -3.55 -22.12 5.30
C ASP A 96 -4.03 -20.90 6.10
N ARG A 97 -3.10 -19.97 6.40
CA ARG A 97 -3.30 -18.81 7.26
C ARG A 97 -2.69 -17.55 6.65
N LEU A 98 -3.38 -16.40 6.83
CA LEU A 98 -2.89 -15.06 6.51
C LEU A 98 -3.46 -14.06 7.52
N ASP A 99 -2.62 -13.57 8.42
CA ASP A 99 -3.01 -12.63 9.49
C ASP A 99 -2.91 -11.17 9.05
N GLY A 100 -2.05 -10.87 8.08
CA GLY A 100 -1.93 -9.53 7.56
C GLY A 100 -1.47 -9.46 6.11
N LEU A 101 -2.13 -8.60 5.33
CA LEU A 101 -1.77 -8.28 3.96
C LEU A 101 -1.43 -6.79 3.86
N MET A 102 -0.17 -6.47 3.54
CA MET A 102 0.27 -5.10 3.29
C MET A 102 0.49 -4.87 1.80
N CYS A 103 -0.46 -4.22 1.16
CA CYS A 103 -0.41 -3.77 -0.23
C CYS A 103 0.45 -2.50 -0.32
N ASN A 104 1.78 -2.68 -0.26
CA ASN A 104 2.74 -1.58 -0.13
C ASN A 104 3.37 -1.15 -1.45
N ALA A 105 3.56 -2.05 -2.41
CA ALA A 105 4.20 -1.73 -3.67
C ALA A 105 3.49 -0.61 -4.44
N GLY A 106 4.24 0.15 -5.21
CA GLY A 106 3.70 1.21 -6.05
C GLY A 106 4.77 1.76 -6.98
N LEU A 107 4.32 2.37 -8.07
CA LEU A 107 5.20 3.08 -8.99
C LEU A 107 4.51 4.29 -9.60
N VAL A 108 5.31 5.15 -10.24
CA VAL A 108 4.87 6.23 -11.12
C VAL A 108 5.54 6.05 -12.46
N VAL A 109 4.76 5.99 -13.52
CA VAL A 109 5.27 6.00 -14.89
C VAL A 109 5.50 7.45 -15.31
N MET A 110 6.76 7.88 -15.22
CA MET A 110 7.12 9.26 -15.57
C MET A 110 7.04 9.51 -17.08
N GLY A 111 6.63 10.71 -17.44
CA GLY A 111 6.52 11.14 -18.84
C GLY A 111 5.15 11.69 -19.18
N ASN A 112 4.90 11.90 -20.48
CA ASN A 112 3.68 12.49 -21.03
C ASN A 112 2.85 11.52 -21.88
N LYS A 113 3.22 10.23 -21.86
CA LYS A 113 2.49 9.14 -22.52
C LYS A 113 2.26 8.01 -21.54
N ALA A 114 1.05 7.47 -21.53
CA ALA A 114 0.73 6.26 -20.80
C ALA A 114 1.55 5.08 -21.34
N ARG A 115 1.98 4.21 -20.44
CA ARG A 115 2.50 2.88 -20.78
C ARG A 115 1.47 1.85 -20.34
N TYR A 116 1.36 0.80 -21.11
CA TYR A 116 0.39 -0.25 -20.86
C TYR A 116 1.07 -1.56 -20.54
N THR A 117 0.50 -2.29 -19.60
CA THR A 117 0.88 -3.66 -19.29
C THR A 117 0.45 -4.60 -20.43
N GLN A 118 0.90 -5.85 -20.40
CA GLN A 118 0.41 -6.86 -21.34
C GLN A 118 -1.09 -7.19 -21.16
N ASP A 119 -1.66 -6.89 -20.00
CA ASP A 119 -3.09 -6.99 -19.71
C ASP A 119 -3.89 -5.78 -20.23
N GLY A 120 -3.24 -4.82 -20.92
CA GLY A 120 -3.86 -3.62 -21.50
C GLY A 120 -4.23 -2.54 -20.49
N LEU A 121 -3.68 -2.60 -19.25
CA LEU A 121 -3.91 -1.63 -18.20
C LEU A 121 -2.81 -0.56 -18.20
N GLU A 122 -3.16 0.71 -17.88
CA GLU A 122 -2.15 1.73 -17.64
C GLU A 122 -1.27 1.32 -16.45
N GLU A 123 0.05 1.36 -16.62
CA GLU A 123 1.01 0.71 -15.72
C GLU A 123 0.98 1.25 -14.29
N THR A 124 0.71 2.56 -14.10
CA THR A 124 0.64 3.15 -12.75
C THR A 124 -0.56 2.63 -11.97
N ILE A 125 -1.75 2.61 -12.59
CA ILE A 125 -2.95 2.11 -11.93
C ILE A 125 -2.93 0.57 -11.84
N ALA A 126 -2.33 -0.11 -12.82
CA ALA A 126 -2.16 -1.55 -12.78
C ALA A 126 -1.40 -2.00 -11.53
N VAL A 127 -0.21 -1.42 -11.30
CA VAL A 127 0.64 -1.79 -10.15
C VAL A 127 0.12 -1.24 -8.84
N SER A 128 -0.35 0.03 -8.84
CA SER A 128 -0.73 0.70 -7.58
C SER A 128 -2.13 0.37 -7.10
N PHE A 129 -3.00 -0.19 -7.97
CA PHE A 129 -4.38 -0.50 -7.63
C PHE A 129 -4.83 -1.88 -8.12
N PHE A 130 -4.94 -2.15 -9.43
CA PHE A 130 -5.57 -3.38 -9.96
C PHE A 130 -4.88 -4.67 -9.51
N GLY A 131 -3.54 -4.70 -9.51
CA GLY A 131 -2.78 -5.86 -9.03
C GLY A 131 -3.02 -6.13 -7.53
N HIS A 132 -3.11 -5.09 -6.71
CA HIS A 132 -3.45 -5.23 -5.30
C HIS A 132 -4.92 -5.58 -5.07
N PHE A 133 -5.82 -5.03 -5.87
CA PHE A 133 -7.23 -5.38 -5.84
C PHE A 133 -7.40 -6.88 -6.11
N LEU A 134 -6.83 -7.39 -7.20
CA LEU A 134 -6.85 -8.82 -7.53
C LEU A 134 -6.24 -9.67 -6.42
N LEU A 135 -5.05 -9.30 -5.92
CA LEU A 135 -4.38 -9.99 -4.83
C LEU A 135 -5.27 -10.11 -3.59
N THR A 136 -5.88 -9.00 -3.21
CA THR A 136 -6.72 -8.94 -2.01
C THR A 136 -7.99 -9.78 -2.17
N GLU A 137 -8.71 -9.65 -3.29
CA GLU A 137 -9.94 -10.41 -3.54
C GLU A 137 -9.68 -11.92 -3.54
N LEU A 138 -8.59 -12.38 -4.15
CA LEU A 138 -8.20 -13.79 -4.17
C LEU A 138 -7.78 -14.33 -2.80
N LEU A 139 -7.36 -13.47 -1.86
CA LEU A 139 -6.93 -13.87 -0.53
C LEU A 139 -8.00 -13.65 0.56
N LEU A 140 -9.20 -13.13 0.20
CA LEU A 140 -10.23 -12.82 1.21
C LEU A 140 -10.65 -14.04 2.03
N ASP A 141 -10.76 -15.21 1.41
CA ASP A 141 -11.19 -16.42 2.13
C ASP A 141 -10.19 -16.87 3.19
N VAL A 142 -8.89 -16.83 2.88
CA VAL A 142 -7.87 -17.18 3.87
C VAL A 142 -7.76 -16.09 4.95
N LEU A 143 -7.95 -14.81 4.62
CA LEU A 143 -8.01 -13.71 5.59
C LEU A 143 -9.19 -13.88 6.55
N ARG A 144 -10.39 -14.19 6.03
CA ARG A 144 -11.58 -14.47 6.86
C ARG A 144 -11.38 -15.67 7.78
N LYS A 145 -10.73 -16.73 7.33
CA LYS A 145 -10.41 -17.91 8.15
C LYS A 145 -9.35 -17.62 9.22
N SER A 146 -8.51 -16.61 9.02
CA SER A 146 -7.38 -16.26 9.89
C SER A 146 -7.68 -15.13 10.86
N THR A 147 -8.96 -14.79 11.07
CA THR A 147 -9.35 -13.67 11.94
C THR A 147 -8.88 -13.83 13.38
N PRO A 148 -8.50 -12.73 14.05
CA PRO A 148 -8.49 -11.36 13.55
C PRO A 148 -7.35 -11.13 12.54
N SER A 149 -7.69 -10.64 11.35
CA SER A 149 -6.74 -10.37 10.27
C SER A 149 -6.82 -8.92 9.76
N ARG A 150 -5.78 -8.46 9.07
CA ARG A 150 -5.60 -7.05 8.71
C ARG A 150 -5.22 -6.87 7.25
N ILE A 151 -5.77 -5.85 6.60
CA ILE A 151 -5.43 -5.44 5.23
C ILE A 151 -5.05 -3.97 5.23
N GLY A 152 -3.83 -3.65 4.81
CA GLY A 152 -3.34 -2.28 4.65
C GLY A 152 -3.09 -1.94 3.18
N MET A 153 -3.68 -0.84 2.70
CA MET A 153 -3.49 -0.31 1.34
C MET A 153 -2.62 0.95 1.40
N VAL A 154 -1.40 0.90 0.90
CA VAL A 154 -0.53 2.09 0.89
C VAL A 154 -1.00 3.06 -0.18
N SER A 155 -1.61 4.15 0.28
CA SER A 155 -1.96 5.33 -0.49
C SER A 155 -0.81 6.37 -0.44
N SER A 156 -1.11 7.64 -0.61
CA SER A 156 -0.15 8.73 -0.55
C SER A 156 -0.85 10.05 -0.28
N VAL A 157 -0.14 11.03 0.28
CA VAL A 157 -0.62 12.41 0.42
C VAL A 157 -1.12 13.02 -0.90
N VAL A 158 -0.64 12.54 -2.05
CA VAL A 158 -1.05 13.05 -3.37
C VAL A 158 -2.53 12.80 -3.67
N HIS A 159 -3.17 11.78 -3.05
CA HIS A 159 -4.61 11.55 -3.19
C HIS A 159 -5.44 12.73 -2.65
N ALA A 160 -4.88 13.48 -1.71
CA ALA A 160 -5.54 14.64 -1.11
C ALA A 160 -5.66 15.82 -2.08
N GLY A 161 -4.68 16.00 -2.97
CA GLY A 161 -4.63 17.14 -3.90
C GLY A 161 -4.54 18.49 -3.20
N SER A 162 -5.15 19.49 -3.81
CA SER A 162 -5.30 20.83 -3.22
C SER A 162 -6.78 21.23 -3.22
N PRO A 163 -7.20 22.24 -2.43
CA PRO A 163 -8.58 22.73 -2.44
C PRO A 163 -9.09 23.10 -3.85
N ALA A 164 -8.19 23.63 -4.70
CA ALA A 164 -8.52 24.01 -6.08
C ALA A 164 -8.50 22.85 -7.08
N ASN A 165 -7.85 21.72 -6.73
CA ASN A 165 -7.71 20.56 -7.62
C ASN A 165 -7.64 19.29 -6.81
N ARG A 166 -8.80 18.66 -6.59
CA ARG A 166 -8.94 17.37 -5.89
C ARG A 166 -8.89 16.23 -6.90
N PRO A 167 -7.92 15.29 -6.79
CA PRO A 167 -7.92 14.10 -7.62
C PRO A 167 -9.23 13.30 -7.45
N LYS A 168 -9.68 12.69 -8.53
CA LYS A 168 -10.83 11.78 -8.52
C LYS A 168 -10.55 10.61 -9.44
N VAL A 169 -11.19 9.48 -9.20
CA VAL A 169 -11.15 8.35 -10.12
C VAL A 169 -12.06 8.65 -11.31
N HIS A 170 -11.55 8.53 -12.53
CA HIS A 170 -12.31 8.68 -13.76
C HIS A 170 -12.82 7.32 -14.20
N LEU A 171 -14.02 6.95 -13.75
CA LEU A 171 -14.62 5.65 -14.04
C LEU A 171 -14.84 5.41 -15.54
N ASP A 172 -15.06 6.47 -16.31
CA ASP A 172 -15.21 6.46 -17.76
C ASP A 172 -13.90 6.22 -18.53
N ASP A 173 -12.75 6.40 -17.88
CA ASP A 173 -11.43 6.22 -18.52
C ASP A 173 -10.32 5.91 -17.51
N LEU A 174 -10.44 4.80 -16.78
CA LEU A 174 -9.44 4.34 -15.80
C LEU A 174 -8.05 4.11 -16.41
N ASN A 175 -8.01 3.82 -17.71
CA ASN A 175 -6.80 3.44 -18.43
C ASN A 175 -6.16 4.56 -19.25
N TYR A 176 -6.59 5.82 -19.11
CA TYR A 176 -6.05 6.94 -19.89
C TYR A 176 -6.05 6.71 -21.41
N LYS A 177 -7.07 6.05 -21.95
CA LYS A 177 -7.21 5.81 -23.38
C LYS A 177 -7.71 7.04 -24.13
N ASN A 178 -8.55 7.85 -23.49
CA ASN A 178 -9.25 8.98 -24.08
C ASN A 178 -8.78 10.33 -23.53
N ARG A 179 -8.06 10.34 -22.39
CA ARG A 179 -7.55 11.55 -21.74
C ARG A 179 -6.06 11.73 -22.00
N LYS A 180 -5.61 13.00 -22.00
CA LYS A 180 -4.17 13.31 -22.01
C LYS A 180 -3.52 12.75 -20.73
N TYR A 181 -2.47 11.97 -20.91
CA TYR A 181 -1.72 11.38 -19.80
C TYR A 181 -0.95 12.43 -19.02
N ASN A 182 -1.01 12.33 -17.71
CA ASN A 182 -0.17 13.06 -16.77
C ASN A 182 0.23 12.11 -15.64
N ALA A 183 1.53 11.87 -15.49
CA ALA A 183 2.08 10.89 -14.55
C ALA A 183 1.65 11.12 -13.10
N PHE A 184 1.63 12.37 -12.65
CA PHE A 184 1.24 12.70 -11.28
C PHE A 184 -0.27 12.60 -11.06
N ALA A 185 -1.08 12.95 -12.07
CA ALA A 185 -2.53 12.76 -12.02
C ALA A 185 -2.87 11.27 -11.98
N ALA A 186 -2.28 10.46 -12.86
CA ALA A 186 -2.48 9.00 -12.88
C ALA A 186 -2.14 8.36 -11.53
N TYR A 187 -1.01 8.76 -10.94
CA TYR A 187 -0.63 8.30 -9.62
C TYR A 187 -1.59 8.76 -8.51
N ALA A 188 -2.01 10.03 -8.54
CA ALA A 188 -2.94 10.56 -7.57
C ALA A 188 -4.31 9.84 -7.64
N GLU A 189 -4.81 9.57 -8.86
CA GLU A 189 -6.05 8.81 -9.10
C GLU A 189 -5.94 7.37 -8.60
N ALA A 190 -4.82 6.67 -8.87
CA ALA A 190 -4.58 5.33 -8.33
C ALA A 190 -4.54 5.32 -6.80
N LYS A 191 -4.04 6.39 -6.15
CA LYS A 191 -4.02 6.52 -4.70
C LYS A 191 -5.38 6.91 -4.12
N VAL A 192 -6.24 7.63 -4.86
CA VAL A 192 -7.66 7.78 -4.52
C VAL A 192 -8.37 6.44 -4.59
N ALA A 193 -8.15 5.66 -5.65
CA ALA A 193 -8.71 4.32 -5.80
C ALA A 193 -8.37 3.40 -4.63
N SER A 194 -7.11 3.45 -4.14
CA SER A 194 -6.68 2.68 -2.96
C SER A 194 -7.42 3.08 -1.68
N VAL A 195 -7.74 4.38 -1.48
CA VAL A 195 -8.51 4.85 -0.32
C VAL A 195 -9.97 4.40 -0.42
N LEU A 196 -10.58 4.57 -1.60
CA LEU A 196 -11.95 4.15 -1.87
C LEU A 196 -12.13 2.64 -1.66
N TYR A 197 -11.16 1.84 -2.13
CA TYR A 197 -11.19 0.39 -1.96
C TYR A 197 -11.08 -0.02 -0.49
N ALA A 198 -10.15 0.55 0.28
CA ALA A 198 -10.04 0.22 1.69
C ALA A 198 -11.32 0.56 2.47
N MET A 199 -11.97 1.68 2.13
CA MET A 199 -13.22 2.14 2.73
C MET A 199 -14.38 1.19 2.39
N GLU A 200 -14.57 0.85 1.11
CA GLU A 200 -15.61 -0.08 0.66
C GLU A 200 -15.41 -1.48 1.25
N LEU A 201 -14.18 -1.97 1.21
CA LEU A 201 -13.82 -3.27 1.75
C LEU A 201 -14.06 -3.33 3.28
N GLY A 202 -13.81 -2.23 4.00
CA GLY A 202 -14.11 -2.12 5.42
C GLY A 202 -15.61 -2.24 5.74
N GLU A 203 -16.46 -1.66 4.91
CA GLU A 203 -17.91 -1.80 5.04
C GLU A 203 -18.37 -3.23 4.68
N ARG A 204 -17.87 -3.78 3.56
CA ARG A 204 -18.20 -5.13 3.07
C ARG A 204 -17.76 -6.24 4.05
N LEU A 205 -16.67 -6.04 4.79
CA LEU A 205 -16.13 -7.02 5.75
C LEU A 205 -16.54 -6.75 7.19
N LYS A 206 -17.49 -5.86 7.44
CA LYS A 206 -17.98 -5.55 8.77
C LYS A 206 -18.52 -6.81 9.48
N GLY A 207 -18.08 -7.03 10.72
CA GLY A 207 -18.48 -8.18 11.51
C GLY A 207 -17.75 -9.50 11.20
N THR A 208 -16.87 -9.52 10.17
CA THR A 208 -16.11 -10.73 9.81
C THR A 208 -14.83 -10.93 10.63
N GLY A 209 -14.38 -9.92 11.37
CA GLY A 209 -13.09 -9.92 12.07
C GLY A 209 -11.89 -9.54 11.18
N VAL A 210 -12.12 -9.20 9.91
CA VAL A 210 -11.11 -8.65 9.01
C VAL A 210 -11.14 -7.12 9.08
N THR A 211 -10.03 -6.49 9.41
CA THR A 211 -9.88 -5.03 9.44
C THR A 211 -9.17 -4.53 8.21
N THR A 212 -9.65 -3.43 7.62
CA THR A 212 -9.01 -2.80 6.46
C THR A 212 -8.60 -1.36 6.79
N ALA A 213 -7.56 -0.87 6.13
CA ALA A 213 -7.18 0.53 6.23
C ALA A 213 -6.42 1.00 4.97
N SER A 214 -6.53 2.28 4.65
CA SER A 214 -5.64 2.94 3.71
C SER A 214 -4.59 3.77 4.47
N ILE A 215 -3.38 3.91 3.90
CA ILE A 215 -2.22 4.42 4.64
C ILE A 215 -1.47 5.46 3.82
N HIS A 216 -1.07 6.59 4.45
CA HIS A 216 0.03 7.42 3.97
C HIS A 216 1.24 7.25 4.89
N PRO A 217 2.35 6.67 4.40
CA PRO A 217 3.51 6.34 5.23
C PRO A 217 4.42 7.54 5.54
N GLY A 218 4.08 8.75 5.10
CA GLY A 218 4.98 9.90 5.13
C GLY A 218 5.79 10.05 3.83
N TRP A 219 6.79 10.90 3.83
CA TRP A 219 7.68 11.09 2.68
C TRP A 219 8.93 10.23 2.83
N ALA A 220 8.80 8.93 2.58
CA ALA A 220 9.88 7.96 2.72
C ALA A 220 11.07 8.23 1.78
N ARG A 221 12.28 7.91 2.24
CA ARG A 221 13.52 7.92 1.45
C ARG A 221 13.58 6.71 0.51
N SER A 222 12.56 6.52 -0.31
CA SER A 222 12.48 5.35 -1.21
C SER A 222 13.09 5.65 -2.59
N ASN A 223 13.36 4.59 -3.36
CA ASN A 223 13.74 4.66 -4.77
C ASN A 223 12.54 4.95 -5.70
N PHE A 224 11.46 5.47 -5.13
CA PHE A 224 10.24 5.82 -5.83
C PHE A 224 10.50 6.87 -6.95
N GLY A 225 9.94 6.66 -8.14
CA GLY A 225 10.16 7.52 -9.31
C GLY A 225 11.29 7.06 -10.25
N GLY A 226 11.92 5.88 -9.98
CA GLY A 226 12.89 5.27 -10.88
C GLY A 226 14.31 5.87 -10.82
N ASN A 227 15.20 5.33 -11.66
CA ASN A 227 16.63 5.69 -11.71
C ASN A 227 16.99 6.66 -12.86
N GLY A 228 16.01 7.39 -13.40
CA GLY A 228 16.25 8.38 -14.47
C GLY A 228 17.26 9.46 -14.06
N LEU A 229 17.99 10.01 -15.04
CA LEU A 229 19.05 11.00 -14.82
C LEU A 229 18.54 12.22 -14.04
N LEU A 230 17.33 12.70 -14.36
CA LEU A 230 16.67 13.81 -13.67
C LEU A 230 16.40 13.51 -12.20
N MET A 231 15.91 12.29 -11.89
CA MET A 231 15.66 11.87 -10.51
C MET A 231 16.95 11.67 -9.73
N LYS A 232 18.03 11.18 -10.39
CA LYS A 232 19.36 11.13 -9.78
C LYS A 232 19.88 12.52 -9.45
N ALA A 233 19.78 13.47 -10.40
CA ALA A 233 20.18 14.86 -10.17
C ALA A 233 19.38 15.53 -9.03
N LEU A 234 18.06 15.33 -8.99
CA LEU A 234 17.20 15.84 -7.92
C LEU A 234 17.57 15.22 -6.56
N ARG A 235 17.89 13.93 -6.53
CA ARG A 235 18.37 13.23 -5.31
C ARG A 235 19.69 13.78 -4.80
N VAL A 236 20.63 14.11 -5.70
CA VAL A 236 21.93 14.71 -5.34
C VAL A 236 21.72 16.14 -4.84
N LEU A 237 20.91 16.94 -5.52
CA LEU A 237 20.64 18.33 -5.13
C LEU A 237 19.91 18.44 -3.79
N THR A 238 19.01 17.51 -3.48
CA THR A 238 18.26 17.49 -2.23
C THR A 238 18.98 16.74 -1.11
N PHE A 239 20.11 16.08 -1.39
CA PHE A 239 20.84 15.24 -0.44
C PHE A 239 21.14 15.93 0.91
N PRO A 240 21.67 17.18 0.97
CA PRO A 240 21.97 17.84 2.24
C PRO A 240 20.73 18.15 3.07
N PHE A 241 19.56 18.33 2.42
CA PHE A 241 18.31 18.71 3.07
C PHE A 241 17.38 17.52 3.35
N ARG A 242 17.72 16.33 2.84
CA ARG A 242 16.91 15.10 3.02
C ARG A 242 16.58 14.78 4.48
N PRO A 243 17.50 14.87 5.45
CA PRO A 243 17.18 14.56 6.83
C PRO A 243 16.09 15.46 7.43
N PHE A 244 15.89 16.64 6.84
CA PHE A 244 14.90 17.63 7.31
C PHE A 244 13.58 17.57 6.51
N LEU A 245 13.60 17.00 5.30
CA LEU A 245 12.45 17.00 4.40
C LEU A 245 11.77 15.64 4.28
N THR A 246 12.52 14.55 4.48
CA THR A 246 12.02 13.19 4.28
C THR A 246 12.09 12.38 5.56
N ASP A 247 11.15 11.45 5.72
CA ASP A 247 11.14 10.48 6.80
C ASP A 247 12.10 9.32 6.47
N SER A 248 12.70 8.70 7.49
CA SER A 248 13.42 7.45 7.31
C SER A 248 12.43 6.35 6.88
N ASN A 249 12.94 5.25 6.33
CA ASN A 249 12.06 4.13 5.98
C ASN A 249 11.45 3.50 7.24
N GLU A 250 12.16 3.51 8.35
CA GLU A 250 11.68 3.05 9.65
C GLU A 250 10.54 3.93 10.19
N GLU A 251 10.68 5.27 10.13
CA GLU A 251 9.63 6.23 10.46
C GLU A 251 8.39 6.02 9.58
N SER A 252 8.61 5.78 8.28
CA SER A 252 7.53 5.57 7.33
C SER A 252 6.83 4.21 7.50
N ALA A 253 7.51 3.20 8.03
CA ALA A 253 6.92 1.90 8.30
C ALA A 253 5.96 1.91 9.49
N GLN A 254 6.04 2.91 10.38
CA GLN A 254 5.24 2.96 11.61
C GLN A 254 3.72 2.91 11.35
N THR A 255 3.24 3.60 10.31
CA THR A 255 1.81 3.57 9.96
C THR A 255 1.37 2.17 9.49
N SER A 256 2.22 1.49 8.72
CA SER A 256 1.97 0.10 8.28
C SER A 256 1.92 -0.86 9.47
N LEU A 257 2.86 -0.70 10.41
CA LEU A 257 2.94 -1.51 11.62
C LEU A 257 1.74 -1.25 12.55
N HIS A 258 1.33 0.00 12.72
CA HIS A 258 0.13 0.34 13.47
C HIS A 258 -1.10 -0.36 12.91
N VAL A 259 -1.34 -0.29 11.59
CA VAL A 259 -2.48 -0.95 10.96
C VAL A 259 -2.41 -2.47 11.14
N LEU A 260 -1.24 -3.07 11.02
CA LEU A 260 -1.09 -4.53 11.11
C LEU A 260 -1.14 -5.06 12.56
N LEU A 261 -0.71 -4.27 13.56
CA LEU A 261 -0.39 -4.80 14.89
C LEU A 261 -1.14 -4.12 16.04
N SER A 262 -1.57 -2.85 15.91
CA SER A 262 -2.24 -2.11 16.98
C SER A 262 -3.60 -2.71 17.34
N ASP A 263 -3.95 -2.67 18.62
CA ASP A 263 -5.28 -3.06 19.09
C ASP A 263 -6.35 -2.00 18.82
N ASP A 264 -5.92 -0.77 18.50
CA ASP A 264 -6.83 0.31 18.14
C ASP A 264 -7.31 0.25 16.67
N ALA A 265 -6.46 -0.20 15.75
CA ALA A 265 -6.78 -0.21 14.32
C ALA A 265 -8.11 -0.94 13.96
N PRO A 266 -8.52 -2.03 14.64
CA PRO A 266 -9.80 -2.68 14.38
C PRO A 266 -11.03 -1.80 14.64
N ASN A 267 -10.93 -0.84 15.54
CA ASN A 267 -12.01 0.09 15.85
C ASN A 267 -12.30 1.06 14.69
N HIS A 268 -11.42 1.12 13.71
CA HIS A 268 -11.40 2.07 12.61
C HIS A 268 -11.29 1.38 11.23
N SER A 269 -11.98 0.24 11.05
CA SER A 269 -11.95 -0.46 9.76
C SER A 269 -12.46 0.42 8.62
N GLY A 270 -11.75 0.42 7.49
CA GLY A 270 -12.01 1.27 6.33
C GLY A 270 -11.40 2.67 6.42
N ALA A 271 -10.83 3.06 7.56
CA ALA A 271 -10.30 4.39 7.76
C ALA A 271 -8.97 4.64 7.03
N TYR A 272 -8.64 5.93 6.93
CA TYR A 272 -7.35 6.40 6.43
C TYR A 272 -6.44 6.79 7.59
N PHE A 273 -5.21 6.27 7.56
CA PHE A 273 -4.16 6.53 8.57
C PHE A 273 -3.01 7.28 7.90
N SER A 274 -2.60 8.40 8.47
CA SER A 274 -1.58 9.24 7.87
C SER A 274 -0.45 9.54 8.81
N GLN A 275 0.77 9.31 8.35
CA GLN A 275 1.96 9.92 8.94
C GLN A 275 1.91 11.43 8.76
N SER A 276 2.60 12.20 9.64
CA SER A 276 2.76 13.63 9.45
C SER A 276 3.44 13.94 8.11
N SER A 277 2.96 14.96 7.38
CA SER A 277 3.56 15.34 6.10
C SER A 277 3.38 16.80 5.78
N VAL A 278 4.48 17.51 5.52
CA VAL A 278 4.48 18.90 5.05
C VAL A 278 3.90 19.05 3.63
N LEU A 279 3.75 17.93 2.91
CA LEU A 279 3.22 17.92 1.55
C LEU A 279 1.71 18.13 1.51
N TYR A 280 1.00 17.98 2.64
CA TYR A 280 -0.41 18.36 2.69
C TYR A 280 -0.57 19.85 2.40
N ARG A 281 -1.36 20.18 1.39
CA ARG A 281 -1.72 21.57 1.04
C ARG A 281 -2.60 22.19 2.11
N ASP A 282 -3.49 21.39 2.72
CA ASP A 282 -4.21 21.77 3.92
C ASP A 282 -3.27 21.64 5.13
N LYS A 283 -3.04 22.75 5.83
CA LYS A 283 -2.14 22.82 6.99
C LYS A 283 -2.66 21.97 8.16
N ASN A 284 -3.97 21.87 8.32
CA ASN A 284 -4.61 21.11 9.41
C ASN A 284 -4.38 19.59 9.29
N CYS A 285 -4.04 19.12 8.08
CA CYS A 285 -3.74 17.72 7.83
C CYS A 285 -2.26 17.35 8.01
N ARG A 286 -1.38 18.35 8.23
CA ARG A 286 0.08 18.14 8.24
C ARG A 286 0.58 17.27 9.38
N ASP A 287 -0.10 17.30 10.50
CA ASP A 287 0.26 16.49 11.67
C ASP A 287 -0.14 15.00 11.50
N GLY A 288 -0.84 14.67 10.43
CA GLY A 288 -1.36 13.33 10.20
C GLY A 288 -2.42 12.93 11.22
N GLY A 289 -2.76 11.65 11.25
CA GLY A 289 -3.74 11.10 12.18
C GLY A 289 -3.85 9.58 12.06
N TRP A 290 -4.11 8.91 13.19
CA TRP A 290 -4.33 7.48 13.27
C TRP A 290 -5.62 7.20 14.08
N PRO A 291 -6.81 7.29 13.42
CA PRO A 291 -7.10 7.61 12.01
C PRO A 291 -7.09 9.12 11.71
N MET A 292 -7.18 9.46 10.43
CA MET A 292 -7.37 10.81 9.93
C MET A 292 -8.46 10.81 8.86
N GLU A 293 -9.34 11.81 8.89
CA GLU A 293 -10.28 12.00 7.79
C GLU A 293 -9.55 12.45 6.52
N SER A 294 -9.81 11.77 5.38
CA SER A 294 -9.23 12.21 4.11
C SER A 294 -9.70 13.62 3.76
N PRO A 295 -8.77 14.56 3.46
CA PRO A 295 -9.15 15.91 3.05
C PRO A 295 -9.72 15.99 1.63
N ASN A 296 -9.72 14.87 0.89
CA ASN A 296 -10.30 14.79 -0.45
C ASN A 296 -11.72 14.21 -0.39
N PRO A 297 -12.78 14.99 -0.67
CA PRO A 297 -14.14 14.49 -0.67
C PRO A 297 -14.36 13.36 -1.69
N ASN A 298 -13.63 13.37 -2.83
CA ASN A 298 -13.73 12.29 -3.83
C ASN A 298 -13.20 10.95 -3.31
N ALA A 299 -12.33 10.96 -2.31
CA ALA A 299 -11.81 9.75 -1.66
C ALA A 299 -12.71 9.24 -0.51
N LYS A 300 -13.87 9.86 -0.31
CA LYS A 300 -14.89 9.50 0.70
C LYS A 300 -16.23 9.14 0.07
N ASP A 301 -16.32 9.16 -1.25
CA ASP A 301 -17.54 8.88 -1.98
C ASP A 301 -17.77 7.37 -2.12
N MET A 302 -18.66 6.83 -1.30
CA MET A 302 -18.99 5.40 -1.27
C MET A 302 -19.69 4.94 -2.56
N GLU A 303 -20.43 5.80 -3.25
CA GLU A 303 -21.05 5.44 -4.52
C GLU A 303 -19.99 5.22 -5.60
N THR A 304 -19.03 6.14 -5.70
CA THR A 304 -17.85 5.97 -6.57
C THR A 304 -17.04 4.74 -6.18
N ALA A 305 -16.86 4.46 -4.87
CA ALA A 305 -16.16 3.27 -4.42
C ALA A 305 -16.83 2.00 -4.93
N ARG A 306 -18.13 1.83 -4.74
CA ARG A 306 -18.87 0.65 -5.21
C ARG A 306 -18.83 0.47 -6.72
N LYS A 307 -18.98 1.56 -7.48
CA LYS A 307 -18.87 1.53 -8.95
C LYS A 307 -17.46 1.12 -9.39
N LEU A 308 -16.43 1.67 -8.74
CA LEU A 308 -15.04 1.29 -9.00
C LEU A 308 -14.81 -0.19 -8.74
N MET A 309 -15.35 -0.76 -7.64
CA MET A 309 -15.21 -2.20 -7.35
C MET A 309 -15.88 -3.06 -8.42
N ALA A 310 -17.13 -2.75 -8.79
CA ALA A 310 -17.84 -3.49 -9.83
C ALA A 310 -17.06 -3.50 -11.16
N MET A 311 -16.62 -2.33 -11.62
CA MET A 311 -15.81 -2.19 -12.83
C MET A 311 -14.45 -2.88 -12.72
N SER A 312 -13.83 -2.84 -11.53
CA SER A 312 -12.55 -3.52 -11.31
C SER A 312 -12.69 -5.03 -11.44
N CYS A 313 -13.76 -5.63 -10.90
CA CYS A 313 -14.06 -7.06 -11.09
C CYS A 313 -14.20 -7.43 -12.57
N GLU A 314 -14.88 -6.60 -13.36
CA GLU A 314 -15.04 -6.81 -14.80
C GLU A 314 -13.69 -6.71 -15.54
N ILE A 315 -12.89 -5.66 -15.23
CA ILE A 315 -11.60 -5.41 -15.88
C ILE A 315 -10.58 -6.54 -15.63
N ILE A 316 -10.57 -7.10 -14.42
CA ILE A 316 -9.63 -8.17 -14.05
C ILE A 316 -10.22 -9.58 -14.17
N GLU A 317 -11.39 -9.70 -14.79
CA GLU A 317 -12.09 -10.97 -15.00
C GLU A 317 -12.30 -11.78 -13.71
N LEU A 318 -12.62 -11.09 -12.61
CA LEU A 318 -13.15 -11.73 -11.42
C LEU A 318 -14.66 -11.89 -11.54
N ASN A 319 -15.15 -13.11 -11.30
CA ASN A 319 -16.58 -13.29 -11.02
C ASN A 319 -16.94 -12.37 -9.84
N GLN A 320 -18.08 -11.65 -9.95
CA GLN A 320 -18.49 -10.72 -8.89
C GLN A 320 -18.43 -11.41 -7.53
N PRO A 321 -17.92 -10.73 -6.48
CA PRO A 321 -17.91 -11.31 -5.14
C PRO A 321 -19.32 -11.74 -4.77
N GLN A 322 -19.48 -12.98 -4.38
CA GLN A 322 -20.74 -13.45 -3.80
C GLN A 322 -20.98 -12.66 -2.52
N ASN A 323 -22.12 -11.97 -2.46
CA ASN A 323 -22.59 -11.19 -1.32
C ASN A 323 -22.69 -12.04 -0.04
#